data_f182133b95ef2d75c66e2cf98befb450
#
_entry.id   f182133b95ef2d75c66e2cf98befb450
#
_cell.length_a   1.000
_cell.length_b   1.000
_cell.length_c   1.000
_cell.angle_alpha   90.00
_cell.angle_beta   90.00
_cell.angle_gamma   90.00
#
_symmetry.space_group_name_H-M   'P 1'
#
loop_
_entity.id
_entity.type
_entity.pdbx_description
1 polymer ?
#
loop_
_entity_poly.entity_id
_entity_poly.type
_entity_poly.pdbx_seq_one_letter_code
_entity_poly.pdbx_strand_id
1 'polypeptide(L)'
;MAAREATGAGGGTGPLPLDDLMPWSVRPLRTGRPWVTAPDAASLRARWDRLVRAEGAERERLFRPGRARTPWTGAAALPGRSTGTGAFARDPGPYPEPVRILHGPFDEQWLIPDHRLLDAARPELWRVADAHQVFAVEHGYVPGAAGPALSATALLPDGHSPGGRPGRIRPLYRRPGGREPNLAPGLPELLGARYGAPVTAEAVLAWVLAAARPSPAGPLVRLPADRALWADGVELGGELLRTHLRGARGGERPRLPGGRRPYVRATIPPRPAGLGYDLATGTLTLDEGRVSPVPAGAWEFRVGGVRMLELWFGRRAVWDGAEGLAALRPHAWPQEWTSDLLELITVLALLDELTSRQRALWERLDGSAVLDGEELRTAGVLPVPAAARRPASVLDHREEGPEGQFALL
;
A
#
# COMPACT_ATOMS: atom_id res chain seq x y z
N MET A 1 -17.28 -30.19 -9.92
CA MET A 1 -17.77 -29.98 -8.54
C MET A 1 -16.96 -30.93 -7.66
N ALA A 2 -15.96 -30.42 -6.98
CA ALA A 2 -15.23 -31.14 -5.94
C ALA A 2 -15.04 -30.15 -4.78
N ALA A 3 -15.71 -30.45 -3.68
CA ALA A 3 -15.60 -29.74 -2.42
C ALA A 3 -14.16 -29.89 -1.92
N ARG A 4 -13.48 -28.76 -1.69
CA ARG A 4 -12.23 -28.70 -0.93
C ARG A 4 -12.60 -28.86 0.55
N GLU A 5 -12.35 -30.07 1.04
CA GLU A 5 -12.34 -30.35 2.47
C GLU A 5 -11.41 -29.37 3.20
N ALA A 6 -11.96 -28.73 4.19
CA ALA A 6 -11.23 -27.93 5.17
C ALA A 6 -10.34 -28.88 5.98
N THR A 7 -9.06 -28.88 5.70
CA THR A 7 -8.06 -29.62 6.49
C THR A 7 -8.01 -29.06 7.91
N GLY A 8 -8.11 -29.97 8.82
CA GLY A 8 -8.34 -29.98 10.23
C GLY A 8 -7.66 -28.92 11.09
N ALA A 9 -8.38 -28.60 12.14
CA ALA A 9 -7.95 -27.94 13.35
C ALA A 9 -6.84 -28.73 14.05
N GLY A 10 -5.58 -28.37 13.75
CA GLY A 10 -4.45 -28.70 14.62
C GLY A 10 -4.46 -27.73 15.78
N GLY A 11 -4.82 -28.18 16.98
CA GLY A 11 -4.59 -27.48 18.24
C GLY A 11 -3.08 -27.33 18.41
N GLY A 12 -2.51 -26.16 18.07
CA GLY A 12 -1.09 -25.95 18.13
C GLY A 12 -0.73 -24.50 18.41
N THR A 13 0.32 -24.33 19.18
CA THR A 13 1.07 -23.11 19.49
C THR A 13 1.63 -22.38 18.23
N GLY A 14 0.98 -22.53 17.08
CA GLY A 14 1.39 -22.00 15.79
C GLY A 14 1.10 -20.51 15.63
N PRO A 15 1.76 -19.85 14.65
CA PRO A 15 1.48 -18.47 14.33
C PRO A 15 0.05 -18.31 13.76
N LEU A 16 -0.58 -17.18 14.04
CA LEU A 16 -1.94 -16.85 13.61
C LEU A 16 -1.95 -16.26 12.20
N PRO A 17 -2.89 -16.64 11.33
CA PRO A 17 -3.13 -15.94 10.08
C PRO A 17 -3.51 -14.48 10.34
N LEU A 18 -3.02 -13.54 9.53
CA LEU A 18 -3.41 -12.13 9.66
C LEU A 18 -4.92 -11.91 9.48
N ASP A 19 -5.61 -12.80 8.74
CA ASP A 19 -7.07 -12.84 8.61
C ASP A 19 -7.82 -13.05 9.95
N ASP A 20 -7.14 -13.57 10.96
CA ASP A 20 -7.70 -13.78 12.30
C ASP A 20 -7.44 -12.62 13.26
N LEU A 21 -6.61 -11.67 12.87
CA LEU A 21 -6.32 -10.45 13.64
C LEU A 21 -6.94 -9.19 13.01
N MET A 22 -6.79 -9.06 11.68
CA MET A 22 -7.34 -7.97 10.86
C MET A 22 -8.23 -8.56 9.76
N PRO A 23 -9.49 -8.89 10.07
CA PRO A 23 -10.30 -9.80 9.25
C PRO A 23 -10.77 -9.22 7.92
N TRP A 24 -11.04 -7.92 7.84
CA TRP A 24 -11.46 -7.31 6.58
C TRP A 24 -10.27 -7.00 5.71
N SER A 25 -10.25 -7.58 4.53
CA SER A 25 -9.22 -7.35 3.53
C SER A 25 -9.84 -7.28 2.15
N VAL A 26 -9.28 -6.44 1.28
CA VAL A 26 -9.77 -6.15 -0.05
C VAL A 26 -8.73 -6.58 -1.08
N ARG A 27 -9.19 -7.09 -2.21
CA ARG A 27 -8.30 -7.33 -3.35
C ARG A 27 -7.78 -6.00 -3.89
N PRO A 28 -6.57 -5.97 -4.48
CA PRO A 28 -6.00 -4.76 -5.05
C PRO A 28 -6.90 -4.05 -6.06
N LEU A 29 -6.82 -2.73 -6.09
CA LEU A 29 -7.30 -1.91 -7.18
C LEU A 29 -6.60 -2.34 -8.48
N ARG A 30 -7.32 -2.36 -9.59
CA ARG A 30 -6.75 -2.67 -10.91
C ARG A 30 -7.09 -1.53 -11.87
N THR A 31 -6.07 -0.88 -12.35
CA THR A 31 -6.20 0.19 -13.34
C THR A 31 -6.59 -0.35 -14.72
N GLY A 32 -6.05 -1.52 -15.10
CA GLY A 32 -6.29 -2.14 -16.40
C GLY A 32 -5.60 -1.40 -17.57
N ARG A 33 -5.21 -0.16 -17.35
CA ARG A 33 -4.58 0.74 -18.35
C ARG A 33 -3.41 1.46 -17.75
N PRO A 34 -2.21 1.42 -18.38
CA PRO A 34 -1.03 2.07 -17.83
C PRO A 34 -1.11 3.61 -17.89
N TRP A 35 -1.97 4.17 -18.73
CA TRP A 35 -2.05 5.62 -18.93
C TRP A 35 -2.88 6.35 -17.86
N VAL A 36 -3.67 5.63 -17.05
CA VAL A 36 -4.47 6.23 -15.96
C VAL A 36 -3.68 6.56 -14.72
N THR A 37 -2.42 6.07 -14.64
CA THR A 37 -1.45 6.40 -13.58
C THR A 37 -0.21 7.03 -14.20
N ALA A 38 0.42 7.93 -13.48
CA ALA A 38 1.70 8.51 -13.87
C ALA A 38 2.50 8.99 -12.65
N PRO A 39 3.84 9.03 -12.76
CA PRO A 39 4.69 9.63 -11.73
C PRO A 39 4.44 11.14 -11.50
N ASP A 40 3.81 11.83 -12.45
CA ASP A 40 3.49 13.25 -12.39
C ASP A 40 2.05 13.55 -12.85
N ALA A 41 1.44 14.57 -12.27
CA ALA A 41 0.05 14.95 -12.57
C ALA A 41 -0.10 15.61 -13.96
N ALA A 42 0.94 16.28 -14.46
CA ALA A 42 0.87 16.98 -15.74
C ALA A 42 0.71 16.00 -16.91
N SER A 43 1.39 14.85 -16.85
CA SER A 43 1.23 13.77 -17.83
C SER A 43 -0.21 13.24 -17.84
N LEU A 44 -0.86 13.09 -16.71
CA LEU A 44 -2.26 12.65 -16.64
C LEU A 44 -3.19 13.66 -17.29
N ARG A 45 -2.96 14.95 -17.08
CA ARG A 45 -3.72 16.01 -17.71
C ARG A 45 -3.57 15.96 -19.23
N ALA A 46 -2.36 15.87 -19.72
CA ALA A 46 -2.09 15.78 -21.17
C ALA A 46 -2.75 14.54 -21.81
N ARG A 47 -2.71 13.38 -21.09
CA ARG A 47 -3.37 12.14 -21.54
C ARG A 47 -4.88 12.26 -21.59
N TRP A 48 -5.49 12.87 -20.59
CA TRP A 48 -6.92 13.14 -20.55
C TRP A 48 -7.32 14.04 -21.71
N ASP A 49 -6.66 15.18 -21.88
CA ASP A 49 -6.97 16.15 -22.94
C ASP A 49 -6.82 15.52 -24.33
N ARG A 50 -5.83 14.68 -24.55
CA ARG A 50 -5.66 13.93 -25.80
C ARG A 50 -6.80 12.94 -26.04
N LEU A 51 -7.19 12.18 -24.99
CA LEU A 51 -8.28 11.20 -25.10
C LEU A 51 -9.62 11.86 -25.38
N VAL A 52 -9.92 12.97 -24.73
CA VAL A 52 -11.19 13.71 -24.91
C VAL A 52 -11.31 14.34 -26.29
N ARG A 53 -10.19 14.86 -26.84
CA ARG A 53 -10.17 15.43 -28.20
C ARG A 53 -10.25 14.39 -29.31
N ALA A 54 -9.86 13.16 -29.04
CA ALA A 54 -9.93 12.09 -30.03
C ALA A 54 -11.38 11.64 -30.24
N GLU A 55 -11.71 11.19 -31.44
CA GLU A 55 -13.07 10.75 -31.83
C GLU A 55 -13.03 9.36 -32.47
N GLY A 56 -14.18 8.70 -32.48
CA GLY A 56 -14.37 7.42 -33.18
C GLY A 56 -13.36 6.36 -32.82
N ALA A 57 -12.78 5.72 -33.82
CA ALA A 57 -11.81 4.63 -33.67
C ALA A 57 -10.51 5.08 -33.01
N GLU A 58 -10.08 6.35 -33.18
CA GLU A 58 -8.88 6.86 -32.50
C GLU A 58 -9.10 6.93 -30.99
N ARG A 59 -10.23 7.45 -30.53
CA ARG A 59 -10.57 7.47 -29.09
C ARG A 59 -10.56 6.06 -28.51
N GLU A 60 -11.17 5.12 -29.21
CA GLU A 60 -11.21 3.72 -28.76
C GLU A 60 -9.78 3.12 -28.66
N ARG A 61 -8.95 3.32 -29.68
CA ARG A 61 -7.55 2.88 -29.67
C ARG A 61 -6.76 3.50 -28.52
N LEU A 62 -6.89 4.79 -28.28
CA LEU A 62 -6.21 5.51 -27.19
C LEU A 62 -6.71 5.07 -25.82
N PHE A 63 -8.02 4.81 -25.67
CA PHE A 63 -8.60 4.33 -24.43
C PHE A 63 -8.02 2.96 -24.02
N ARG A 64 -7.64 2.12 -24.99
CA ARG A 64 -7.19 0.73 -24.77
C ARG A 64 -8.28 -0.08 -24.05
N PRO A 65 -9.39 -0.41 -24.74
CA PRO A 65 -10.48 -1.16 -24.14
C PRO A 65 -9.99 -2.52 -23.63
N GLY A 66 -10.53 -2.94 -22.50
CA GLY A 66 -10.30 -4.24 -21.91
C GLY A 66 -11.61 -4.96 -21.65
N ARG A 67 -11.52 -6.19 -21.15
CA ARG A 67 -12.69 -7.01 -20.84
C ARG A 67 -13.63 -6.34 -19.83
N ALA A 68 -13.10 -5.57 -18.87
CA ALA A 68 -13.87 -4.94 -17.80
C ALA A 68 -14.41 -3.55 -18.18
N ARG A 69 -13.71 -2.83 -19.04
CA ARG A 69 -14.02 -1.44 -19.39
C ARG A 69 -13.74 -1.16 -20.87
N THR A 70 -14.70 -0.48 -21.48
CA THR A 70 -14.62 0.10 -22.82
C THR A 70 -15.04 1.58 -22.74
N PRO A 71 -14.83 2.42 -23.77
CA PRO A 71 -15.35 3.78 -23.76
C PRO A 71 -16.87 3.87 -23.62
N TRP A 72 -17.59 2.77 -23.90
CA TRP A 72 -19.04 2.68 -23.84
C TRP A 72 -19.57 2.14 -22.51
N THR A 73 -18.69 1.76 -21.59
CA THR A 73 -19.07 1.24 -20.28
C THR A 73 -19.33 2.39 -19.30
N GLY A 74 -20.55 2.48 -18.77
CA GLY A 74 -20.87 3.34 -17.62
C GLY A 74 -20.42 2.72 -16.30
N ALA A 75 -20.23 3.54 -15.27
CA ALA A 75 -19.94 3.09 -13.92
C ALA A 75 -20.46 4.11 -12.89
N ALA A 76 -20.82 3.65 -11.69
CA ALA A 76 -21.13 4.54 -10.58
C ALA A 76 -19.96 5.46 -10.25
N ALA A 77 -20.22 6.66 -9.76
CA ALA A 77 -19.15 7.52 -9.24
C ALA A 77 -18.42 6.84 -8.08
N LEU A 78 -17.13 7.15 -7.92
CA LEU A 78 -16.39 6.70 -6.75
C LEU A 78 -16.81 7.51 -5.52
N PRO A 79 -16.83 6.91 -4.32
CA PRO A 79 -17.12 7.63 -3.09
C PRO A 79 -16.26 8.90 -2.95
N GLY A 80 -16.91 10.01 -2.62
CA GLY A 80 -16.27 11.31 -2.51
C GLY A 80 -15.82 11.94 -3.85
N ARG A 81 -16.31 11.44 -5.00
CA ARG A 81 -15.98 11.95 -6.34
C ARG A 81 -17.22 12.27 -7.15
N SER A 82 -17.15 13.35 -7.91
CA SER A 82 -18.23 13.84 -8.78
C SER A 82 -17.94 13.59 -10.27
N THR A 83 -17.52 12.38 -10.62
CA THR A 83 -17.28 12.00 -12.02
C THR A 83 -18.56 11.56 -12.70
N GLY A 84 -18.60 11.67 -14.05
CA GLY A 84 -19.76 11.18 -14.83
C GLY A 84 -19.96 9.67 -14.65
N THR A 85 -21.22 9.24 -14.70
CA THR A 85 -21.61 7.83 -14.53
C THR A 85 -21.97 7.14 -15.85
N GLY A 86 -22.32 7.92 -16.87
CA GLY A 86 -22.61 7.43 -18.21
C GLY A 86 -21.36 6.95 -18.96
N ALA A 87 -21.57 6.47 -20.19
CA ALA A 87 -20.49 6.05 -21.07
C ALA A 87 -19.50 7.20 -21.34
N PHE A 88 -18.21 6.96 -21.12
CA PHE A 88 -17.16 7.96 -21.36
C PHE A 88 -17.14 8.49 -22.80
N ALA A 89 -17.47 7.65 -23.78
CA ALA A 89 -17.53 8.02 -25.18
C ALA A 89 -18.60 9.07 -25.49
N ARG A 90 -19.70 9.10 -24.72
CA ARG A 90 -20.82 10.04 -24.90
C ARG A 90 -20.58 11.35 -24.16
N ASP A 91 -20.07 11.25 -22.94
CA ASP A 91 -19.80 12.39 -22.08
C ASP A 91 -18.58 12.12 -21.20
N PRO A 92 -17.38 12.56 -21.58
CA PRO A 92 -16.20 12.45 -20.75
C PRO A 92 -16.33 13.24 -19.43
N GLY A 93 -17.06 14.35 -19.45
CA GLY A 93 -17.10 15.31 -18.34
C GLY A 93 -15.81 16.12 -18.19
N PRO A 94 -15.70 16.89 -17.11
CA PRO A 94 -14.47 17.63 -16.80
C PRO A 94 -13.33 16.69 -16.37
N TYR A 95 -12.09 17.17 -16.49
CA TYR A 95 -10.93 16.45 -15.95
C TYR A 95 -11.06 16.28 -14.44
N PRO A 96 -11.08 15.05 -13.93
CA PRO A 96 -11.12 14.83 -12.49
C PRO A 96 -9.79 15.21 -11.85
N GLU A 97 -9.85 15.89 -10.70
CA GLU A 97 -8.63 16.18 -9.94
C GLU A 97 -7.88 14.86 -9.61
N PRO A 98 -6.62 14.70 -10.04
CA PRO A 98 -5.88 13.48 -9.81
C PRO A 98 -5.58 13.28 -8.31
N VAL A 99 -5.43 12.04 -7.89
CA VAL A 99 -5.11 11.69 -6.51
C VAL A 99 -3.76 11.00 -6.43
N ARG A 100 -3.03 11.27 -5.35
CA ARG A 100 -1.84 10.47 -5.01
C ARG A 100 -2.28 9.08 -4.55
N ILE A 101 -1.59 8.06 -5.03
CA ILE A 101 -1.78 6.66 -4.65
C ILE A 101 -0.42 6.01 -4.37
N LEU A 102 -0.43 4.94 -3.60
CA LEU A 102 0.73 4.05 -3.55
C LEU A 102 0.64 3.06 -4.72
N HIS A 103 1.45 3.26 -5.75
CA HIS A 103 1.53 2.41 -6.94
C HIS A 103 2.58 1.30 -6.75
N GLY A 104 2.16 0.20 -6.14
CA GLY A 104 3.06 -0.85 -5.69
C GLY A 104 3.88 -0.45 -4.46
N PRO A 105 4.89 -1.24 -4.08
CA PRO A 105 5.68 -0.93 -2.90
C PRO A 105 6.48 0.36 -3.08
N PHE A 106 6.38 1.26 -2.13
CA PHE A 106 7.21 2.47 -1.97
C PHE A 106 7.18 3.49 -3.13
N ASP A 107 6.37 3.31 -4.18
CA ASP A 107 6.27 4.25 -5.29
C ASP A 107 4.96 5.02 -5.24
N GLU A 108 5.03 6.29 -4.93
CA GLU A 108 3.87 7.18 -4.94
C GLU A 108 3.70 7.78 -6.34
N GLN A 109 2.51 7.61 -6.90
CA GLN A 109 2.13 8.12 -8.21
C GLN A 109 0.77 8.82 -8.17
N TRP A 110 0.41 9.42 -9.27
CA TRP A 110 -0.87 10.04 -9.49
C TRP A 110 -1.81 9.11 -10.27
N LEU A 111 -3.10 9.17 -9.96
CA LEU A 111 -4.17 8.40 -10.61
C LEU A 111 -5.29 9.33 -11.03
N ILE A 112 -5.88 9.12 -12.21
CA ILE A 112 -7.16 9.71 -12.61
C ILE A 112 -8.29 8.95 -11.90
N PRO A 113 -9.01 9.57 -10.92
CA PRO A 113 -9.97 8.86 -10.08
C PRO A 113 -11.35 8.78 -10.74
N ASP A 114 -11.42 8.15 -11.91
CA ASP A 114 -12.68 7.92 -12.64
C ASP A 114 -12.94 6.42 -12.77
N HIS A 115 -14.05 5.95 -12.18
CA HIS A 115 -14.41 4.53 -12.17
C HIS A 115 -14.60 3.95 -13.57
N ARG A 116 -15.01 4.78 -14.55
CA ARG A 116 -15.16 4.35 -15.96
C ARG A 116 -13.83 3.95 -16.60
N LEU A 117 -12.71 4.40 -16.00
CA LEU A 117 -11.34 4.14 -16.48
C LEU A 117 -10.64 2.99 -15.75
N LEU A 118 -11.23 2.48 -14.66
CA LEU A 118 -10.60 1.50 -13.80
C LEU A 118 -11.26 0.13 -13.91
N ASP A 119 -10.49 -0.93 -14.17
CA ASP A 119 -11.04 -2.29 -14.31
C ASP A 119 -11.64 -2.80 -13.00
N ALA A 120 -11.02 -2.50 -11.87
CA ALA A 120 -11.55 -2.79 -10.55
C ALA A 120 -11.18 -1.64 -9.59
N ALA A 121 -12.07 -0.71 -9.43
CA ALA A 121 -11.83 0.52 -8.67
C ALA A 121 -11.85 0.32 -7.14
N ARG A 122 -12.52 -0.71 -6.63
CA ARG A 122 -12.66 -0.99 -5.19
C ARG A 122 -13.31 0.15 -4.41
N PRO A 123 -14.57 0.50 -4.69
CA PRO A 123 -15.27 1.60 -4.01
C PRO A 123 -15.20 1.52 -2.48
N GLU A 124 -15.16 0.32 -1.92
CA GLU A 124 -15.01 0.05 -0.50
C GLU A 124 -13.71 0.61 0.12
N LEU A 125 -12.62 0.71 -0.65
CA LEU A 125 -11.38 1.34 -0.21
C LEU A 125 -11.47 2.86 -0.30
N TRP A 126 -12.07 3.38 -1.37
CA TRP A 126 -12.29 4.82 -1.56
C TRP A 126 -13.13 5.42 -0.44
N ARG A 127 -14.15 4.68 0.00
CA ARG A 127 -15.05 5.12 1.07
C ARG A 127 -14.35 5.39 2.38
N VAL A 128 -13.30 4.65 2.71
CA VAL A 128 -12.56 4.76 3.96
C VAL A 128 -11.23 5.48 3.82
N ALA A 129 -10.89 5.92 2.60
CA ALA A 129 -9.63 6.62 2.31
C ALA A 129 -9.73 8.09 2.73
N ASP A 130 -9.40 8.39 3.97
CA ASP A 130 -9.39 9.73 4.55
C ASP A 130 -8.11 10.01 5.37
N ALA A 131 -8.02 11.19 5.99
CA ALA A 131 -6.86 11.61 6.77
C ALA A 131 -6.57 10.73 8.01
N HIS A 132 -7.52 9.91 8.46
CA HIS A 132 -7.37 9.02 9.61
C HIS A 132 -6.98 7.60 9.21
N GLN A 133 -7.13 7.24 7.94
CA GLN A 133 -6.90 5.88 7.48
C GLN A 133 -5.42 5.53 7.35
N VAL A 134 -5.12 4.29 7.65
CA VAL A 134 -3.88 3.60 7.29
C VAL A 134 -4.23 2.28 6.61
N PHE A 135 -3.56 2.01 5.52
CA PHE A 135 -3.68 0.73 4.81
C PHE A 135 -2.43 -0.11 5.06
N ALA A 136 -2.61 -1.33 5.57
CA ALA A 136 -1.58 -2.36 5.47
C ALA A 136 -1.69 -3.04 4.11
N VAL A 137 -0.56 -3.15 3.41
CA VAL A 137 -0.46 -3.76 2.08
C VAL A 137 0.36 -5.03 2.19
N GLU A 138 -0.26 -6.17 1.95
CA GLU A 138 0.43 -7.45 1.93
C GLU A 138 1.28 -7.57 0.66
N HIS A 139 2.50 -8.04 0.82
CA HIS A 139 3.35 -8.39 -0.30
C HIS A 139 3.16 -9.87 -0.68
N GLY A 140 3.11 -10.15 -1.98
CA GLY A 140 3.00 -11.51 -2.47
C GLY A 140 4.19 -12.36 -2.02
N TYR A 141 3.89 -13.57 -1.54
CA TYR A 141 4.94 -14.52 -1.14
C TYR A 141 5.76 -14.98 -2.34
N VAL A 142 7.06 -14.84 -2.24
CA VAL A 142 8.04 -15.37 -3.18
C VAL A 142 9.02 -16.25 -2.39
N PRO A 143 9.10 -17.56 -2.66
CA PRO A 143 9.98 -18.47 -1.93
C PRO A 143 11.44 -17.99 -1.96
N GLY A 144 12.08 -17.94 -0.80
CA GLY A 144 13.48 -17.54 -0.66
C GLY A 144 13.75 -16.03 -0.87
N ALA A 145 12.75 -15.22 -1.23
CA ALA A 145 12.96 -13.79 -1.39
C ALA A 145 13.00 -13.09 -0.04
N ALA A 146 13.97 -12.16 0.09
CA ALA A 146 14.02 -11.24 1.21
C ALA A 146 12.98 -10.11 1.04
N GLY A 147 12.59 -9.51 2.16
CA GLY A 147 11.73 -8.33 2.21
C GLY A 147 10.64 -8.45 3.29
N PRO A 148 9.94 -7.35 3.57
CA PRO A 148 8.86 -7.34 4.55
C PRO A 148 7.63 -8.11 4.03
N ALA A 149 6.87 -8.72 4.96
CA ALA A 149 5.57 -9.32 4.64
C ALA A 149 4.51 -8.27 4.29
N LEU A 150 4.65 -7.09 4.89
CA LEU A 150 3.70 -5.99 4.83
C LEU A 150 4.43 -4.65 4.70
N SER A 151 3.78 -3.69 4.07
CA SER A 151 4.07 -2.27 4.21
C SER A 151 2.81 -1.52 4.66
N ALA A 152 2.97 -0.27 5.08
CA ALA A 152 1.85 0.59 5.44
C ALA A 152 1.85 1.87 4.60
N THR A 153 0.68 2.50 4.45
CA THR A 153 0.53 3.78 3.75
C THR A 153 -0.72 4.51 4.19
N ALA A 154 -0.69 5.84 4.16
CA ALA A 154 -1.88 6.68 4.28
C ALA A 154 -2.56 6.93 2.94
N LEU A 155 -1.90 6.62 1.82
CA LEU A 155 -2.45 6.77 0.47
C LEU A 155 -3.26 5.53 0.08
N LEU A 156 -4.25 5.70 -0.79
CA LEU A 156 -4.96 4.58 -1.40
C LEU A 156 -3.96 3.69 -2.16
N PRO A 157 -3.79 2.41 -1.80
CA PRO A 157 -2.84 1.55 -2.50
C PRO A 157 -3.49 0.80 -3.66
N ASP A 158 -2.76 0.61 -4.74
CA ASP A 158 -3.19 -0.27 -5.82
C ASP A 158 -2.77 -1.74 -5.63
N GLY A 159 -1.93 -2.00 -4.62
CA GLY A 159 -1.50 -3.35 -4.25
C GLY A 159 -0.68 -4.08 -5.33
N HIS A 160 -0.12 -3.35 -6.30
CA HIS A 160 0.76 -3.95 -7.30
C HIS A 160 1.97 -4.62 -6.64
N SER A 161 2.20 -5.88 -6.95
CA SER A 161 3.34 -6.64 -6.42
C SER A 161 4.38 -6.89 -7.51
N PRO A 162 5.64 -6.50 -7.31
CA PRO A 162 6.68 -6.64 -8.33
C PRO A 162 7.17 -8.06 -8.53
N GLY A 163 7.10 -8.92 -7.53
CA GLY A 163 7.72 -10.25 -7.55
C GLY A 163 6.74 -11.42 -7.44
N GLY A 164 5.43 -11.22 -7.63
CA GLY A 164 4.49 -12.32 -7.44
C GLY A 164 3.03 -11.93 -7.53
N ARG A 165 2.18 -12.77 -6.97
CA ARG A 165 0.74 -12.47 -6.87
C ARG A 165 0.55 -11.30 -5.93
N PRO A 166 -0.28 -10.31 -6.28
CA PRO A 166 -0.59 -9.22 -5.38
C PRO A 166 -1.23 -9.78 -4.11
N GLY A 167 -0.78 -9.25 -2.96
CA GLY A 167 -1.39 -9.53 -1.67
C GLY A 167 -2.73 -8.83 -1.51
N ARG A 168 -3.19 -8.71 -0.28
CA ARG A 168 -4.44 -8.02 0.05
C ARG A 168 -4.15 -6.65 0.67
N ILE A 169 -5.14 -5.80 0.64
CA ILE A 169 -5.11 -4.49 1.28
C ILE A 169 -6.01 -4.56 2.50
N ARG A 170 -5.49 -4.17 3.67
CA ARG A 170 -6.23 -4.12 4.93
C ARG A 170 -6.31 -2.69 5.43
N PRO A 171 -7.46 -2.05 5.32
CA PRO A 171 -7.68 -0.78 6.01
C PRO A 171 -7.59 -0.99 7.53
N LEU A 172 -7.03 -0.03 8.26
CA LEU A 172 -7.00 -0.08 9.72
C LEU A 172 -8.39 0.17 10.31
N TYR A 173 -9.18 1.00 9.63
CA TYR A 173 -10.54 1.35 10.05
C TYR A 173 -11.56 0.96 8.97
N ARG A 174 -12.71 0.47 9.41
CA ARG A 174 -13.81 -0.01 8.53
C ARG A 174 -14.76 1.11 8.10
N ARG A 175 -14.68 2.28 8.77
CA ARG A 175 -15.51 3.46 8.51
C ARG A 175 -14.67 4.72 8.38
N PRO A 176 -15.17 5.75 7.68
CA PRO A 176 -14.53 7.06 7.62
C PRO A 176 -14.33 7.67 9.02
N GLY A 177 -13.36 8.59 9.12
CA GLY A 177 -13.06 9.31 10.36
C GLY A 177 -12.34 8.48 11.41
N GLY A 178 -11.63 7.41 11.02
CA GLY A 178 -10.90 6.56 11.95
C GLY A 178 -11.82 5.77 12.90
N ARG A 179 -13.02 5.43 12.44
CA ARG A 179 -14.01 4.74 13.26
C ARG A 179 -14.07 3.24 12.94
N GLU A 180 -14.41 2.45 13.95
CA GLU A 180 -14.57 1.00 13.87
C GLU A 180 -13.27 0.30 13.39
N PRO A 181 -12.36 -0.04 14.31
CA PRO A 181 -11.13 -0.74 13.99
C PRO A 181 -11.37 -2.05 13.22
N ASN A 182 -10.56 -2.32 12.23
CA ASN A 182 -10.54 -3.58 11.50
C ASN A 182 -9.75 -4.63 12.27
N LEU A 183 -10.20 -4.95 13.46
CA LEU A 183 -9.64 -5.97 14.32
C LEU A 183 -10.69 -7.07 14.60
N ALA A 184 -10.22 -8.26 14.93
CA ALA A 184 -11.11 -9.32 15.40
C ALA A 184 -11.86 -8.85 16.64
N PRO A 185 -13.19 -9.00 16.70
CA PRO A 185 -13.97 -8.59 17.86
C PRO A 185 -13.46 -9.27 19.14
N GLY A 186 -13.28 -8.48 20.21
CA GLY A 186 -12.73 -8.95 21.48
C GLY A 186 -11.20 -9.02 21.55
N LEU A 187 -10.48 -8.86 20.43
CA LEU A 187 -9.02 -8.92 20.43
C LEU A 187 -8.36 -7.78 21.23
N PRO A 188 -8.74 -6.50 21.07
CA PRO A 188 -8.17 -5.42 21.88
C PRO A 188 -8.40 -5.62 23.38
N GLU A 189 -9.57 -6.10 23.76
CA GLU A 189 -9.97 -6.37 25.15
C GLU A 189 -9.13 -7.51 25.75
N LEU A 190 -8.96 -8.60 25.02
CA LEU A 190 -8.11 -9.73 25.41
C LEU A 190 -6.67 -9.29 25.62
N LEU A 191 -6.09 -8.56 24.65
CA LEU A 191 -4.72 -8.07 24.73
C LEU A 191 -4.58 -7.03 25.86
N GLY A 192 -5.59 -6.16 26.05
CA GLY A 192 -5.62 -5.19 27.13
C GLY A 192 -5.60 -5.85 28.51
N ALA A 193 -6.41 -6.89 28.70
CA ALA A 193 -6.42 -7.70 29.93
C ALA A 193 -5.08 -8.42 30.13
N ARG A 194 -4.50 -8.97 29.07
CA ARG A 194 -3.23 -9.69 29.12
C ARG A 194 -2.06 -8.80 29.49
N TYR A 195 -1.99 -7.61 28.90
CA TYR A 195 -0.83 -6.70 29.07
C TYR A 195 -1.05 -5.63 30.16
N GLY A 196 -2.24 -5.57 30.74
CA GLY A 196 -2.57 -4.63 31.82
C GLY A 196 -2.64 -3.16 31.38
N ALA A 197 -2.93 -2.91 30.09
CA ALA A 197 -3.12 -1.58 29.53
C ALA A 197 -4.02 -1.64 28.29
N PRO A 198 -4.81 -0.59 27.98
CA PRO A 198 -5.62 -0.54 26.77
C PRO A 198 -4.77 -0.73 25.51
N VAL A 199 -5.25 -1.54 24.57
CA VAL A 199 -4.57 -1.79 23.29
C VAL A 199 -5.35 -1.13 22.17
N THR A 200 -4.70 -0.20 21.44
CA THR A 200 -5.33 0.52 20.33
C THR A 200 -5.15 -0.22 19.00
N ALA A 201 -5.93 0.16 17.99
CA ALA A 201 -5.80 -0.38 16.65
C ALA A 201 -4.42 -0.13 16.04
N GLU A 202 -3.86 1.05 16.28
CA GLU A 202 -2.52 1.42 15.85
C GLU A 202 -1.45 0.57 16.52
N ALA A 203 -1.60 0.23 17.80
CA ALA A 203 -0.67 -0.66 18.51
C ALA A 203 -0.70 -2.07 17.91
N VAL A 204 -1.88 -2.59 17.55
CA VAL A 204 -2.00 -3.89 16.87
C VAL A 204 -1.38 -3.81 15.47
N LEU A 205 -1.63 -2.75 14.70
CA LEU A 205 -1.01 -2.58 13.39
C LEU A 205 0.52 -2.46 13.50
N ALA A 206 1.03 -1.71 14.47
CA ALA A 206 2.46 -1.60 14.74
C ALA A 206 3.05 -2.98 15.06
N TRP A 207 2.43 -3.74 15.95
CA TRP A 207 2.82 -5.11 16.23
C TRP A 207 2.85 -5.98 14.98
N VAL A 208 1.79 -5.93 14.16
CA VAL A 208 1.70 -6.69 12.90
C VAL A 208 2.83 -6.33 11.94
N LEU A 209 3.16 -5.04 11.80
CA LEU A 209 4.29 -4.62 10.94
C LEU A 209 5.64 -5.15 11.44
N ALA A 210 5.85 -5.21 12.76
CA ALA A 210 7.09 -5.71 13.34
C ALA A 210 7.19 -7.25 13.31
N ALA A 211 6.08 -7.95 13.61
CA ALA A 211 6.08 -9.38 13.90
C ALA A 211 5.64 -10.27 12.73
N ALA A 212 4.99 -9.74 11.69
CA ALA A 212 4.48 -10.55 10.59
C ALA A 212 5.59 -11.18 9.76
N ARG A 213 5.42 -12.46 9.45
CA ARG A 213 6.29 -13.22 8.57
C ARG A 213 5.55 -13.64 7.31
N PRO A 214 6.21 -13.57 6.14
CA PRO A 214 5.58 -14.00 4.90
C PRO A 214 5.37 -15.52 4.87
N SER A 215 4.24 -15.97 4.31
CA SER A 215 4.01 -17.40 4.04
C SER A 215 3.19 -17.57 2.76
N PRO A 216 3.16 -18.81 2.18
CA PRO A 216 2.34 -19.11 1.01
C PRO A 216 0.84 -18.87 1.22
N ALA A 217 0.37 -18.95 2.47
CA ALA A 217 -1.03 -18.73 2.84
C ALA A 217 -1.37 -17.28 3.19
N GLY A 218 -0.38 -16.38 3.15
CA GLY A 218 -0.47 -14.98 3.60
C GLY A 218 0.38 -14.73 4.85
N PRO A 219 0.44 -13.48 5.33
CA PRO A 219 1.22 -13.14 6.51
C PRO A 219 0.77 -13.88 7.76
N LEU A 220 1.73 -14.38 8.52
CA LEU A 220 1.53 -15.05 9.80
C LEU A 220 2.10 -14.19 10.92
N VAL A 221 1.40 -14.12 12.04
CA VAL A 221 1.75 -13.29 13.20
C VAL A 221 1.71 -14.14 14.47
N ARG A 222 2.71 -13.98 15.35
CA ARG A 222 2.66 -14.51 16.72
C ARG A 222 2.34 -13.37 17.68
N LEU A 223 1.49 -13.64 18.66
CA LEU A 223 1.19 -12.73 19.76
C LEU A 223 1.94 -13.21 21.00
N PRO A 224 2.84 -12.44 21.61
CA PRO A 224 3.59 -12.89 22.79
C PRO A 224 2.68 -12.94 24.01
N ALA A 225 2.93 -13.87 24.91
CA ALA A 225 2.30 -13.86 26.22
C ALA A 225 2.95 -12.81 27.16
N ASP A 226 4.17 -12.41 26.86
CA ASP A 226 4.97 -11.46 27.64
C ASP A 226 4.65 -10.00 27.28
N ARG A 227 4.32 -9.19 28.28
CA ARG A 227 4.03 -7.76 28.15
C ARG A 227 5.23 -6.95 27.65
N ALA A 228 6.43 -7.25 28.12
CA ALA A 228 7.61 -6.47 27.74
C ALA A 228 7.96 -6.72 26.27
N LEU A 229 7.88 -7.98 25.82
CA LEU A 229 8.08 -8.33 24.41
C LEU A 229 7.04 -7.69 23.49
N TRP A 230 5.78 -7.61 23.95
CA TRP A 230 4.73 -6.87 23.25
C TRP A 230 5.09 -5.39 23.13
N ALA A 231 5.49 -4.75 24.23
CA ALA A 231 5.82 -3.32 24.23
C ALA A 231 7.00 -3.01 23.29
N ASP A 232 8.07 -3.81 23.34
CA ASP A 232 9.24 -3.68 22.46
C ASP A 232 8.85 -3.80 20.98
N GLY A 233 7.98 -4.76 20.66
CA GLY A 233 7.51 -4.96 19.29
C GLY A 233 6.57 -3.86 18.81
N VAL A 234 5.71 -3.32 19.66
CA VAL A 234 4.85 -2.16 19.34
C VAL A 234 5.70 -0.91 19.12
N GLU A 235 6.75 -0.69 19.92
CA GLU A 235 7.69 0.43 19.73
C GLU A 235 8.39 0.33 18.37
N LEU A 236 9.00 -0.83 18.07
CA LEU A 236 9.64 -1.10 16.78
C LEU A 236 8.66 -0.93 15.61
N GLY A 237 7.44 -1.48 15.73
CA GLY A 237 6.40 -1.35 14.73
C GLY A 237 5.92 0.09 14.56
N GLY A 238 5.92 0.89 15.63
CA GLY A 238 5.65 2.31 15.59
C GLY A 238 6.71 3.08 14.78
N GLU A 239 7.98 2.71 14.90
CA GLU A 239 9.06 3.28 14.07
C GLU A 239 8.90 2.90 12.59
N LEU A 240 8.61 1.62 12.31
CA LEU A 240 8.29 1.14 10.96
C LEU A 240 7.10 1.91 10.37
N LEU A 241 6.02 2.04 11.13
CA LEU A 241 4.81 2.73 10.70
C LEU A 241 5.09 4.20 10.37
N ARG A 242 5.78 4.94 11.26
CA ARG A 242 6.17 6.34 11.00
C ARG A 242 7.02 6.47 9.74
N THR A 243 7.97 5.56 9.52
CA THR A 243 8.82 5.55 8.33
C THR A 243 8.01 5.31 7.06
N HIS A 244 7.07 4.37 7.09
CA HIS A 244 6.17 4.09 5.96
C HIS A 244 5.22 5.24 5.63
N LEU A 245 4.72 5.96 6.64
CA LEU A 245 3.75 7.05 6.45
C LEU A 245 4.38 8.35 5.91
N ARG A 246 5.70 8.49 5.89
CA ARG A 246 6.44 9.61 5.26
C ARG A 246 5.94 11.00 5.66
N GLY A 247 5.54 11.17 6.92
CA GLY A 247 5.02 12.42 7.44
C GLY A 247 3.52 12.65 7.23
N ALA A 248 2.80 11.67 6.68
CA ALA A 248 1.34 11.74 6.65
C ALA A 248 0.73 11.72 8.06
N ARG A 249 -0.55 12.10 8.15
CA ARG A 249 -1.31 12.15 9.41
C ARG A 249 -0.72 13.11 10.47
N GLY A 250 -0.06 14.18 10.02
CA GLY A 250 0.58 15.16 10.93
C GLY A 250 1.88 14.68 11.56
N GLY A 251 2.42 13.53 11.11
CA GLY A 251 3.71 13.03 11.55
C GLY A 251 4.89 13.78 10.93
N GLU A 252 6.08 13.56 11.48
CA GLU A 252 7.32 14.08 10.92
C GLU A 252 7.76 13.27 9.71
N ARG A 253 8.30 13.94 8.70
CA ARG A 253 8.93 13.26 7.57
C ARG A 253 10.19 12.52 8.04
N PRO A 254 10.41 11.26 7.60
CA PRO A 254 11.61 10.51 7.93
C PRO A 254 12.88 11.27 7.54
N ARG A 255 13.87 11.24 8.41
CA ARG A 255 15.16 11.89 8.19
C ARG A 255 16.29 10.99 8.64
N LEU A 256 17.33 10.90 7.83
CA LEU A 256 18.58 10.29 8.26
C LEU A 256 19.36 11.28 9.15
N PRO A 257 20.13 10.77 10.11
CA PRO A 257 21.03 11.59 10.93
C PRO A 257 21.97 12.44 10.07
N GLY A 258 22.50 13.52 10.65
CA GLY A 258 23.44 14.41 9.98
C GLY A 258 24.61 13.67 9.34
N GLY A 259 25.03 14.10 8.15
CA GLY A 259 26.07 13.47 7.34
C GLY A 259 25.64 12.26 6.51
N ARG A 260 24.46 11.67 6.76
CA ARG A 260 23.92 10.50 6.03
C ARG A 260 22.77 10.86 5.07
N ARG A 261 22.36 12.10 5.03
CA ARG A 261 21.29 12.57 4.14
C ARG A 261 21.76 12.54 2.69
N PRO A 262 20.99 11.95 1.75
CA PRO A 262 21.34 11.96 0.33
C PRO A 262 21.18 13.36 -0.28
N TYR A 263 22.12 13.70 -1.19
CA TYR A 263 22.11 14.93 -1.98
C TYR A 263 22.47 14.65 -3.42
N VAL A 264 21.98 15.47 -4.33
CA VAL A 264 22.44 15.49 -5.72
C VAL A 264 23.84 16.12 -5.76
N ARG A 265 24.83 15.36 -6.21
CA ARG A 265 26.24 15.78 -6.36
C ARG A 265 26.58 16.18 -7.78
N ALA A 266 25.93 15.56 -8.75
CA ALA A 266 25.96 15.95 -10.15
C ALA A 266 24.53 15.93 -10.70
N THR A 267 24.22 16.90 -11.55
CA THR A 267 22.88 17.08 -12.12
C THR A 267 22.42 15.82 -12.84
N ILE A 268 21.20 15.38 -12.57
CA ILE A 268 20.56 14.27 -13.28
C ILE A 268 20.24 14.76 -14.69
N PRO A 269 20.64 14.02 -15.74
CA PRO A 269 20.37 14.42 -17.12
C PRO A 269 18.87 14.43 -17.42
N PRO A 270 18.43 15.14 -18.48
CA PRO A 270 17.01 15.25 -18.81
C PRO A 270 16.32 13.90 -19.08
N ARG A 271 17.04 12.91 -19.57
CA ARG A 271 16.51 11.58 -19.91
C ARG A 271 17.48 10.48 -19.50
N PRO A 272 17.66 10.24 -18.20
CA PRO A 272 18.55 9.18 -17.74
C PRO A 272 17.98 7.82 -18.15
N ALA A 273 18.83 6.96 -18.72
CA ALA A 273 18.47 5.62 -19.15
C ALA A 273 19.06 4.54 -18.23
N GLY A 274 20.19 4.82 -17.59
CA GLY A 274 20.93 3.90 -16.73
C GLY A 274 20.81 4.25 -15.24
N LEU A 275 20.68 3.22 -14.40
CA LEU A 275 20.80 3.33 -12.95
C LEU A 275 21.92 2.41 -12.49
N GLY A 276 22.87 2.94 -11.75
CA GLY A 276 23.99 2.19 -11.18
C GLY A 276 24.23 2.55 -9.71
N TYR A 277 25.01 1.72 -9.03
CA TYR A 277 25.40 1.98 -7.64
C TYR A 277 26.86 1.58 -7.42
N ASP A 278 27.63 2.52 -6.94
CA ASP A 278 29.01 2.29 -6.50
C ASP A 278 29.04 2.03 -4.99
N LEU A 279 29.29 0.79 -4.62
CA LEU A 279 29.35 0.36 -3.24
C LEU A 279 30.51 1.01 -2.45
N ALA A 280 31.64 1.27 -3.12
CA ALA A 280 32.84 1.81 -2.47
C ALA A 280 32.64 3.26 -2.02
N THR A 281 31.91 4.04 -2.83
CA THR A 281 31.65 5.46 -2.54
C THR A 281 30.26 5.73 -1.97
N GLY A 282 29.36 4.72 -1.96
CA GLY A 282 27.95 4.90 -1.59
C GLY A 282 27.24 5.88 -2.53
N THR A 283 27.52 5.79 -3.84
CA THR A 283 26.99 6.73 -4.82
C THR A 283 26.02 6.02 -5.77
N LEU A 284 24.80 6.54 -5.86
CA LEU A 284 23.84 6.17 -6.89
C LEU A 284 24.07 7.03 -8.13
N THR A 285 24.18 6.39 -9.29
CA THR A 285 24.35 7.04 -10.59
C THR A 285 23.10 6.91 -11.43
N LEU A 286 22.71 8.01 -12.09
CA LEU A 286 21.65 8.07 -13.10
C LEU A 286 22.31 8.65 -14.36
N ASP A 287 22.90 7.77 -15.16
CA ASP A 287 23.90 8.13 -16.19
C ASP A 287 25.01 9.03 -15.59
N GLU A 288 25.17 10.28 -16.02
CA GLU A 288 26.14 11.25 -15.47
C GLU A 288 25.69 11.85 -14.14
N GLY A 289 24.40 11.80 -13.81
CA GLY A 289 23.84 12.30 -12.55
C GLY A 289 24.32 11.48 -11.35
N ARG A 290 24.55 12.13 -10.21
CA ARG A 290 25.07 11.47 -9.00
C ARG A 290 24.31 11.90 -7.76
N VAL A 291 23.94 10.93 -6.92
CA VAL A 291 23.32 11.13 -5.61
C VAL A 291 24.14 10.40 -4.56
N SER A 292 24.59 11.12 -3.53
CA SER A 292 25.34 10.53 -2.41
C SER A 292 25.23 11.38 -1.13
N PRO A 293 25.43 10.80 0.06
CA PRO A 293 25.62 9.36 0.30
C PRO A 293 24.31 8.58 0.17
N VAL A 294 24.40 7.38 -0.39
CA VAL A 294 23.30 6.40 -0.43
C VAL A 294 23.76 5.16 0.35
N PRO A 295 23.14 4.83 1.49
CA PRO A 295 23.48 3.63 2.24
C PRO A 295 23.28 2.34 1.41
N ALA A 296 24.17 1.38 1.54
CA ALA A 296 24.11 0.10 0.82
C ALA A 296 22.76 -0.63 1.08
N GLY A 297 22.25 -0.57 2.32
CA GLY A 297 20.95 -1.15 2.65
C GLY A 297 19.77 -0.52 1.89
N ALA A 298 19.83 0.78 1.59
CA ALA A 298 18.81 1.42 0.74
C ALA A 298 18.85 0.89 -0.71
N TRP A 299 20.05 0.68 -1.26
CA TRP A 299 20.22 0.10 -2.58
C TRP A 299 19.76 -1.36 -2.64
N GLU A 300 20.14 -2.17 -1.64
CA GLU A 300 19.80 -3.60 -1.59
C GLU A 300 18.38 -3.89 -1.10
N PHE A 301 17.63 -2.87 -0.67
CA PHE A 301 16.27 -3.08 -0.15
C PHE A 301 15.35 -3.68 -1.22
N ARG A 302 14.76 -4.83 -0.87
CA ARG A 302 13.94 -5.62 -1.80
C ARG A 302 12.56 -5.91 -1.24
N VAL A 303 11.59 -6.01 -2.15
CA VAL A 303 10.27 -6.57 -1.89
C VAL A 303 10.00 -7.65 -2.94
N GLY A 304 9.71 -8.87 -2.50
CA GLY A 304 9.50 -10.00 -3.41
C GLY A 304 10.70 -10.28 -4.33
N GLY A 305 11.93 -10.02 -3.85
CA GLY A 305 13.17 -10.21 -4.58
C GLY A 305 13.57 -9.07 -5.52
N VAL A 306 12.71 -8.05 -5.72
CA VAL A 306 12.97 -6.92 -6.62
C VAL A 306 13.51 -5.72 -5.84
N ARG A 307 14.60 -5.10 -6.29
CA ARG A 307 15.14 -3.86 -5.70
C ARG A 307 14.20 -2.68 -5.91
N MET A 308 13.91 -1.96 -4.84
CA MET A 308 12.92 -0.87 -4.90
C MET A 308 13.41 0.34 -5.67
N LEU A 309 14.69 0.70 -5.58
CA LEU A 309 15.25 1.81 -6.36
C LEU A 309 15.26 1.51 -7.86
N GLU A 310 15.60 0.29 -8.26
CA GLU A 310 15.55 -0.14 -9.67
C GLU A 310 14.11 -0.11 -10.22
N LEU A 311 13.15 -0.63 -9.43
CA LEU A 311 11.73 -0.62 -9.81
C LEU A 311 11.19 0.81 -9.96
N TRP A 312 11.50 1.67 -9.00
CA TRP A 312 11.07 3.06 -8.99
C TRP A 312 11.64 3.84 -10.17
N PHE A 313 12.95 3.67 -10.45
CA PHE A 313 13.63 4.30 -11.58
C PHE A 313 13.08 3.79 -12.91
N GLY A 314 12.95 2.47 -13.08
CA GLY A 314 12.46 1.87 -14.32
C GLY A 314 11.08 2.37 -14.76
N ARG A 315 10.20 2.72 -13.81
CA ARG A 315 8.89 3.31 -14.12
C ARG A 315 8.99 4.74 -14.67
N ARG A 316 10.11 5.43 -14.43
CA ARG A 316 10.37 6.83 -14.84
C ARG A 316 11.29 6.91 -16.06
N ALA A 317 12.21 6.01 -16.20
CA ALA A 317 13.25 6.00 -17.25
C ALA A 317 12.80 5.41 -18.59
N VAL A 318 11.54 5.03 -18.78
CA VAL A 318 11.03 4.54 -20.06
C VAL A 318 10.77 5.72 -21.00
N TRP A 319 11.77 6.14 -21.73
CA TRP A 319 11.67 7.27 -22.67
C TRP A 319 11.19 6.84 -24.04
N ASP A 320 11.55 5.64 -24.47
CA ASP A 320 11.23 5.07 -25.77
C ASP A 320 10.34 3.82 -25.64
N GLY A 321 9.60 3.51 -26.70
CA GLY A 321 8.76 2.30 -26.77
C GLY A 321 7.41 2.37 -26.04
N ALA A 322 7.07 3.48 -25.37
CA ALA A 322 5.72 3.68 -24.86
C ALA A 322 4.79 4.12 -26.01
N GLU A 323 3.60 3.51 -26.07
CA GLU A 323 2.63 3.80 -27.12
C GLU A 323 1.35 4.46 -26.59
N GLY A 324 0.64 5.16 -27.48
CA GLY A 324 -0.64 5.77 -27.18
C GLY A 324 -0.53 6.84 -26.10
N LEU A 325 -1.48 6.85 -25.15
CA LEU A 325 -1.49 7.86 -24.07
C LEU A 325 -0.33 7.69 -23.10
N ALA A 326 0.18 6.48 -22.89
CA ALA A 326 1.28 6.24 -21.98
C ALA A 326 2.60 6.89 -22.45
N ALA A 327 2.72 7.19 -23.75
CA ALA A 327 3.86 7.92 -24.32
C ALA A 327 3.90 9.40 -23.92
N LEU A 328 2.76 9.97 -23.50
CA LEU A 328 2.72 11.34 -23.01
C LEU A 328 3.32 11.40 -21.60
N ARG A 329 4.56 11.91 -21.54
CA ARG A 329 5.43 12.00 -20.36
C ARG A 329 6.16 13.33 -20.35
N PRO A 330 6.79 13.75 -19.24
CA PRO A 330 7.65 14.92 -19.22
C PRO A 330 8.78 14.79 -20.26
N HIS A 331 9.14 15.90 -20.89
CA HIS A 331 10.24 15.92 -21.85
C HIS A 331 11.62 15.80 -21.21
N ALA A 332 11.70 16.10 -19.91
CA ALA A 332 12.92 16.03 -19.12
C ALA A 332 12.57 15.56 -17.70
N TRP A 333 13.57 15.09 -16.97
CA TRP A 333 13.48 14.66 -15.57
C TRP A 333 13.00 15.82 -14.67
N PRO A 334 11.81 15.73 -14.06
CA PRO A 334 11.28 16.79 -13.20
C PRO A 334 12.02 16.87 -11.86
N GLN A 335 12.11 18.06 -11.28
CA GLN A 335 12.67 18.27 -9.95
C GLN A 335 11.87 17.49 -8.85
N GLU A 336 10.58 17.32 -9.04
CA GLU A 336 9.72 16.53 -8.16
C GLU A 336 10.22 15.09 -8.04
N TRP A 337 10.61 14.46 -9.17
CA TRP A 337 11.15 13.09 -9.14
C TRP A 337 12.48 13.00 -8.41
N THR A 338 13.31 14.05 -8.47
CA THR A 338 14.53 14.12 -7.66
C THR A 338 14.21 14.14 -6.17
N SER A 339 13.23 14.95 -5.77
CA SER A 339 12.78 15.02 -4.38
C SER A 339 12.22 13.68 -3.90
N ASP A 340 11.38 13.03 -4.71
CA ASP A 340 10.81 11.71 -4.42
C ASP A 340 11.92 10.64 -4.30
N LEU A 341 12.96 10.71 -5.14
CA LEU A 341 14.11 9.79 -5.08
C LEU A 341 14.88 9.94 -3.75
N LEU A 342 15.19 11.17 -3.36
CA LEU A 342 15.92 11.43 -2.11
C LEU A 342 15.12 10.99 -0.88
N GLU A 343 13.80 11.20 -0.90
CA GLU A 343 12.91 10.70 0.14
C GLU A 343 12.86 9.17 0.15
N LEU A 344 12.72 8.54 -1.01
CA LEU A 344 12.70 7.07 -1.13
C LEU A 344 14.00 6.46 -0.58
N ILE A 345 15.17 6.98 -0.95
CA ILE A 345 16.47 6.53 -0.42
C ILE A 345 16.46 6.61 1.12
N THR A 346 15.98 7.72 1.66
CA THR A 346 15.89 7.94 3.11
C THR A 346 14.99 6.90 3.79
N VAL A 347 13.81 6.66 3.24
CA VAL A 347 12.84 5.68 3.75
C VAL A 347 13.43 4.27 3.72
N LEU A 348 14.01 3.86 2.59
CA LEU A 348 14.57 2.51 2.44
C LEU A 348 15.77 2.28 3.37
N ALA A 349 16.63 3.31 3.56
CA ALA A 349 17.75 3.23 4.49
C ALA A 349 17.28 3.03 5.94
N LEU A 350 16.27 3.77 6.38
CA LEU A 350 15.70 3.64 7.73
C LEU A 350 15.03 2.27 7.92
N LEU A 351 14.30 1.78 6.92
CA LEU A 351 13.67 0.46 6.99
C LEU A 351 14.71 -0.67 7.03
N ASP A 352 15.81 -0.55 6.29
CA ASP A 352 16.91 -1.51 6.35
C ASP A 352 17.54 -1.56 7.75
N GLU A 353 17.77 -0.42 8.38
CA GLU A 353 18.28 -0.33 9.77
C GLU A 353 17.35 -1.03 10.77
N LEU A 354 16.03 -0.95 10.57
CA LEU A 354 15.05 -1.62 11.43
C LEU A 354 14.96 -3.14 11.19
N THR A 355 15.44 -3.63 10.04
CA THR A 355 15.37 -5.07 9.69
C THR A 355 16.13 -5.94 10.66
N SER A 356 17.28 -5.49 11.16
CA SER A 356 18.07 -6.25 12.17
C SER A 356 17.30 -6.37 13.50
N ARG A 357 16.62 -5.30 13.93
CA ARG A 357 15.77 -5.30 15.14
C ARG A 357 14.53 -6.19 14.95
N GLN A 358 13.96 -6.24 13.75
CA GLN A 358 12.88 -7.17 13.44
C GLN A 358 13.31 -8.63 13.54
N ARG A 359 14.50 -8.97 13.02
CA ARG A 359 15.04 -10.33 13.15
C ARG A 359 15.26 -10.73 14.61
N ALA A 360 15.85 -9.83 15.41
CA ALA A 360 16.02 -10.06 16.84
C ALA A 360 14.68 -10.23 17.58
N LEU A 361 13.66 -9.46 17.21
CA LEU A 361 12.30 -9.64 17.72
C LEU A 361 11.75 -11.03 17.36
N TRP A 362 11.93 -11.47 16.13
CA TRP A 362 11.46 -12.78 15.67
C TRP A 362 12.16 -13.94 16.41
N GLU A 363 13.47 -13.85 16.65
CA GLU A 363 14.22 -14.85 17.43
C GLU A 363 13.68 -14.94 18.86
N ARG A 364 13.42 -13.80 19.50
CA ARG A 364 12.81 -13.76 20.83
C ARG A 364 11.39 -14.36 20.84
N LEU A 365 10.59 -14.10 19.83
CA LEU A 365 9.25 -14.67 19.67
C LEU A 365 9.28 -16.19 19.47
N ASP A 366 10.26 -16.71 18.76
CA ASP A 366 10.41 -18.15 18.54
C ASP A 366 10.75 -18.90 19.84
N GLY A 367 11.43 -18.24 20.78
CA GLY A 367 11.79 -18.78 22.09
C GLY A 367 10.82 -18.43 23.23
N SER A 368 9.71 -17.71 22.95
CA SER A 368 8.79 -17.21 24.00
C SER A 368 7.44 -17.94 23.98
N ALA A 369 6.73 -17.86 25.13
CA ALA A 369 5.32 -18.23 25.19
C ALA A 369 4.47 -17.26 24.36
N VAL A 370 3.53 -17.81 23.61
CA VAL A 370 2.64 -17.05 22.71
C VAL A 370 1.18 -17.35 23.03
N LEU A 371 0.31 -16.39 22.76
CA LEU A 371 -1.13 -16.58 22.72
C LEU A 371 -1.46 -17.40 21.49
N ASP A 372 -2.01 -18.57 21.65
CA ASP A 372 -2.34 -19.47 20.56
C ASP A 372 -3.81 -19.38 20.12
N GLY A 373 -4.16 -20.13 19.07
CA GLY A 373 -5.52 -20.15 18.55
C GLY A 373 -6.55 -20.74 19.53
N GLU A 374 -6.15 -21.58 20.48
CA GLU A 374 -7.04 -22.17 21.50
C GLU A 374 -7.39 -21.11 22.56
N GLU A 375 -6.41 -20.37 23.01
CA GLU A 375 -6.59 -19.27 23.96
C GLU A 375 -7.50 -18.18 23.36
N LEU A 376 -7.32 -17.83 22.07
CA LEU A 376 -8.21 -16.89 21.38
C LEU A 376 -9.65 -17.44 21.22
N ARG A 377 -9.82 -18.75 21.02
CA ARG A 377 -11.16 -19.37 20.97
C ARG A 377 -11.83 -19.35 22.35
N THR A 378 -11.10 -19.70 23.39
CA THR A 378 -11.59 -19.69 24.76
C THR A 378 -12.03 -18.27 25.18
N ALA A 379 -11.30 -17.25 24.71
CA ALA A 379 -11.63 -15.84 24.92
C ALA A 379 -12.79 -15.33 24.01
N GLY A 380 -13.30 -16.15 23.09
CA GLY A 380 -14.37 -15.76 22.16
C GLY A 380 -13.94 -14.84 21.02
N VAL A 381 -12.63 -14.67 20.80
CA VAL A 381 -12.08 -13.88 19.66
C VAL A 381 -12.16 -14.69 18.36
N LEU A 382 -11.95 -15.99 18.44
CA LEU A 382 -12.06 -16.91 17.31
C LEU A 382 -13.25 -17.90 17.50
N PRO A 383 -13.89 -18.31 16.40
CA PRO A 383 -13.67 -17.90 15.00
C PRO A 383 -14.18 -16.47 14.75
N VAL A 384 -13.47 -15.72 13.91
CA VAL A 384 -13.90 -14.36 13.54
C VAL A 384 -15.23 -14.37 12.80
N PRO A 385 -16.25 -13.59 13.23
CA PRO A 385 -17.56 -13.53 12.59
C PRO A 385 -17.48 -13.09 11.12
N ALA A 386 -18.35 -13.67 10.28
CA ALA A 386 -18.38 -13.34 8.84
C ALA A 386 -18.65 -11.86 8.57
N ALA A 387 -19.38 -11.16 9.42
CA ALA A 387 -19.64 -9.73 9.33
C ALA A 387 -18.35 -8.89 9.47
N ALA A 388 -17.41 -9.31 10.33
CA ALA A 388 -16.14 -8.62 10.52
C ALA A 388 -15.21 -8.76 9.30
N ARG A 389 -15.42 -9.77 8.45
CA ARG A 389 -14.65 -10.00 7.21
C ARG A 389 -15.15 -9.21 5.99
N ARG A 390 -16.19 -8.41 6.16
CA ARG A 390 -16.83 -7.60 5.11
C ARG A 390 -16.63 -6.12 5.38
N PRO A 391 -16.73 -5.24 4.35
CA PRO A 391 -16.80 -3.80 4.59
C PRO A 391 -17.98 -3.49 5.51
N ALA A 392 -17.86 -2.43 6.31
CA ALA A 392 -18.96 -1.96 7.13
C ALA A 392 -20.16 -1.59 6.25
N SER A 393 -21.38 -1.87 6.77
CA SER A 393 -22.60 -1.53 6.05
C SER A 393 -22.75 -0.03 5.89
N VAL A 394 -23.18 0.43 4.70
CA VAL A 394 -23.57 1.83 4.45
C VAL A 394 -24.90 2.18 5.12
N LEU A 395 -25.70 1.16 5.47
CA LEU A 395 -27.00 1.32 6.11
C LEU A 395 -26.92 1.38 7.64
N ASP A 396 -25.73 1.57 8.19
CA ASP A 396 -25.58 1.71 9.64
C ASP A 396 -26.02 3.11 10.08
N HIS A 397 -26.95 3.18 11.04
CA HIS A 397 -27.51 4.42 11.61
C HIS A 397 -26.47 5.42 12.10
N ARG A 398 -25.26 4.99 12.41
CA ARG A 398 -24.14 5.87 12.81
C ARG A 398 -23.59 6.73 11.66
N GLU A 399 -23.97 6.45 10.44
CA GLU A 399 -23.58 7.22 9.25
C GLU A 399 -24.75 8.09 8.72
N GLU A 400 -25.90 8.09 9.39
CA GLU A 400 -26.97 9.03 9.12
C GLU A 400 -26.48 10.46 9.40
N GLY A 401 -26.70 11.35 8.42
CA GLY A 401 -26.47 12.77 8.63
C GLY A 401 -27.41 13.33 9.72
N PRO A 402 -27.19 14.57 10.19
CA PRO A 402 -27.95 15.18 11.26
C PRO A 402 -29.49 15.27 11.02
N GLU A 403 -29.93 15.04 9.78
CA GLU A 403 -31.33 15.04 9.38
C GLU A 403 -31.91 13.63 9.17
N GLY A 404 -31.22 12.56 9.57
CA GLY A 404 -31.68 11.18 9.40
C GLY A 404 -31.71 10.70 7.94
N GLN A 405 -31.04 11.39 7.05
CA GLN A 405 -30.93 10.99 5.63
C GLN A 405 -29.66 10.17 5.45
N PHE A 406 -29.81 8.96 4.94
CA PHE A 406 -28.67 8.20 4.43
C PHE A 406 -28.04 8.98 3.27
N ALA A 407 -26.77 9.34 3.38
CA ALA A 407 -26.04 9.78 2.23
C ALA A 407 -25.94 8.60 1.25
N LEU A 408 -26.75 8.61 0.23
CA LEU A 408 -26.59 7.75 -0.95
C LEU A 408 -25.32 8.21 -1.66
N LEU A 409 -24.20 7.64 -1.24
CA LEU A 409 -22.89 7.87 -1.84
C LEU A 409 -22.66 6.92 -3.02
#